data_13caede500bd8d6b09e761c8d38aa665
#
_entry.id   13caede500bd8d6b09e761c8d38aa665
#
_cell.length_a   1.000
_cell.length_b   1.000
_cell.length_c   1.000
_cell.angle_alpha   90.00
_cell.angle_beta   90.00
_cell.angle_gamma   90.00
#
_symmetry.space_group_name_H-M   'P 1'
#
loop_
_entity.id
_entity.type
_entity.pdbx_description
1 polymer ?
#
loop_
_entity_poly.entity_id
_entity_poly.type
_entity_poly.pdbx_seq_one_letter_code
_entity_poly.pdbx_strand_id
1 'polypeptide(L)'
;VKTCHWTKESLLRDRQCYKGKFYGVQSHNCMQTSPVVDQCNLACTYCWREPHMDTLELTNQDPKELLYESVRAQRRLLSGFGGNPKVPREKWLDAQNPKHVAISLNGEPTLYTRLAEYMDLCHKHGMTTMLVTNGTFPKVLERLDTLPTQLYVSVDAPNKEVFNNVCRPKWNSRAWEQFEKTIDLLPSLDTRIVCRHTLMKGINMSDKHIEQFAALDNRADPDFIENKGYVFVGHSRENLSAENMPSHDDIMDFSAKIAPQTGRKILSDSKPSRVALVGHKITPIPIPEPTMFFPDDLGIAPPVKHLPIIQ
;
A
#
# COMPACT_ATOMS: atom_id res chain seq x y z
N VAL A 1 1.64 -7.11 -11.54
CA VAL A 1 0.78 -5.92 -11.64
C VAL A 1 -0.69 -6.32 -11.68
N LYS A 2 -1.55 -5.54 -11.04
CA LYS A 2 -3.01 -5.69 -11.07
C LYS A 2 -3.65 -4.31 -11.14
N THR A 3 -4.63 -4.12 -12.03
CA THR A 3 -5.39 -2.87 -12.05
C THR A 3 -6.20 -2.77 -10.75
N CYS A 4 -5.92 -1.74 -9.96
CA CYS A 4 -6.64 -1.45 -8.73
C CYS A 4 -8.12 -1.12 -9.05
N HIS A 5 -9.03 -1.48 -8.13
CA HIS A 5 -10.44 -1.07 -8.23
C HIS A 5 -10.58 0.45 -8.43
N TRP A 6 -9.83 1.24 -7.70
CA TRP A 6 -9.90 2.71 -7.76
C TRP A 6 -9.32 3.30 -9.04
N THR A 7 -8.37 2.62 -9.71
CA THR A 7 -7.93 3.01 -11.06
C THR A 7 -9.09 2.92 -12.05
N LYS A 8 -9.88 1.83 -11.99
CA LYS A 8 -11.09 1.66 -12.81
C LYS A 8 -12.16 2.69 -12.48
N GLU A 9 -12.44 2.91 -11.20
CA GLU A 9 -13.41 3.91 -10.74
C GLU A 9 -13.01 5.33 -11.15
N SER A 10 -11.72 5.66 -11.09
CA SER A 10 -11.22 6.96 -11.53
C SER A 10 -11.39 7.16 -13.03
N LEU A 11 -11.13 6.13 -13.85
CA LEU A 11 -11.31 6.21 -15.30
C LEU A 11 -12.79 6.29 -15.68
N LEU A 12 -13.65 5.46 -15.07
CA LEU A 12 -15.04 5.30 -15.50
C LEU A 12 -16.02 6.32 -14.88
N ARG A 13 -15.73 6.77 -13.64
CA ARG A 13 -16.68 7.54 -12.81
C ARG A 13 -16.08 8.72 -12.08
N ASP A 14 -14.83 9.05 -12.38
CA ASP A 14 -14.05 10.11 -11.71
C ASP A 14 -13.98 9.98 -10.17
N ARG A 15 -14.06 8.75 -9.66
CA ARG A 15 -13.94 8.48 -8.23
C ARG A 15 -12.48 8.20 -7.87
N GLN A 16 -12.01 8.84 -6.80
CA GLN A 16 -10.64 8.68 -6.34
C GLN A 16 -10.55 7.68 -5.18
N CYS A 17 -9.39 6.99 -5.08
CA CYS A 17 -8.99 6.26 -3.91
C CYS A 17 -8.90 7.20 -2.69
N TYR A 18 -9.06 6.67 -1.49
CA TYR A 18 -8.82 7.43 -0.27
C TYR A 18 -7.43 8.10 -0.23
N LYS A 19 -6.41 7.46 -0.82
CA LYS A 19 -5.07 8.06 -0.97
C LYS A 19 -5.07 9.32 -1.84
N GLY A 20 -6.00 9.45 -2.77
CA GLY A 20 -6.21 10.69 -3.52
C GLY A 20 -6.71 11.81 -2.61
N LYS A 21 -7.72 11.51 -1.78
CA LYS A 21 -8.26 12.45 -0.79
C LYS A 21 -7.23 12.85 0.28
N PHE A 22 -6.43 11.87 0.75
CA PHE A 22 -5.49 12.07 1.86
C PHE A 22 -4.16 12.68 1.42
N TYR A 23 -3.64 12.26 0.27
CA TYR A 23 -2.26 12.53 -0.13
C TYR A 23 -2.12 13.11 -1.54
N GLY A 24 -3.21 13.33 -2.26
CA GLY A 24 -3.17 13.84 -3.63
C GLY A 24 -2.80 12.78 -4.69
N VAL A 25 -2.81 11.49 -4.36
CA VAL A 25 -2.50 10.40 -5.30
C VAL A 25 -3.56 10.33 -6.40
N GLN A 26 -3.15 10.48 -7.65
CA GLN A 26 -4.04 10.35 -8.80
C GLN A 26 -4.31 8.86 -9.09
N SER A 27 -5.52 8.40 -8.82
CA SER A 27 -5.84 6.96 -8.83
C SER A 27 -5.70 6.31 -10.21
N HIS A 28 -5.92 7.04 -11.31
CA HIS A 28 -5.73 6.52 -12.67
C HIS A 28 -4.25 6.34 -13.04
N ASN A 29 -3.34 7.08 -12.38
CA ASN A 29 -1.89 7.00 -12.57
C ASN A 29 -1.19 6.14 -11.52
N CYS A 30 -1.95 5.44 -10.67
CA CYS A 30 -1.39 4.57 -9.66
C CYS A 30 -1.23 3.14 -10.19
N MET A 31 0.00 2.67 -10.27
CA MET A 31 0.36 1.30 -10.60
C MET A 31 0.51 0.49 -9.31
N GLN A 32 -0.26 -0.58 -9.18
CA GLN A 32 -0.14 -1.50 -8.06
C GLN A 32 0.69 -2.71 -8.48
N THR A 33 1.80 -2.93 -7.81
CA THR A 33 2.76 -4.00 -8.14
C THR A 33 3.26 -4.72 -6.89
N SER A 34 3.92 -5.85 -7.11
CA SER A 34 4.68 -6.56 -6.10
C SER A 34 5.93 -7.14 -6.75
N PRO A 35 7.13 -6.81 -6.24
CA PRO A 35 8.38 -7.44 -6.71
C PRO A 35 8.49 -8.88 -6.24
N VAL A 36 7.79 -9.24 -5.18
CA VAL A 36 7.79 -10.56 -4.55
C VAL A 36 6.36 -11.05 -4.50
N VAL A 37 5.95 -11.76 -5.55
CA VAL A 37 4.61 -12.36 -5.62
C VAL A 37 4.65 -13.68 -4.85
N ASP A 38 3.63 -13.92 -4.01
CA ASP A 38 3.44 -15.16 -3.25
C ASP A 38 4.49 -15.45 -2.15
N GLN A 39 5.38 -14.50 -1.85
CA GLN A 39 6.38 -14.63 -0.78
C GLN A 39 6.08 -13.71 0.39
N CYS A 40 5.71 -14.29 1.52
CA CYS A 40 5.48 -13.58 2.77
C CYS A 40 5.80 -14.49 3.96
N ASN A 41 6.49 -13.98 4.93
CA ASN A 41 6.83 -14.69 6.17
C ASN A 41 5.66 -14.75 7.19
N LEU A 42 4.52 -14.15 6.86
CA LEU A 42 3.30 -14.17 7.66
C LEU A 42 2.16 -14.88 6.90
N ALA A 43 1.22 -15.45 7.65
CA ALA A 43 -0.02 -16.06 7.14
C ALA A 43 -1.25 -15.35 7.74
N CYS A 44 -1.34 -14.04 7.56
CA CYS A 44 -2.35 -13.21 8.21
C CYS A 44 -3.77 -13.69 7.91
N THR A 45 -4.60 -13.79 8.96
CA THR A 45 -6.01 -14.25 8.85
C THR A 45 -6.85 -13.39 7.94
N TYR A 46 -6.54 -12.10 7.85
CA TYR A 46 -7.24 -11.11 7.03
C TYR A 46 -6.70 -11.00 5.58
N CYS A 47 -5.63 -11.75 5.26
CA CYS A 47 -5.03 -11.69 3.93
C CYS A 47 -6.01 -12.20 2.87
N TRP A 48 -6.21 -11.43 1.81
CA TRP A 48 -7.07 -11.82 0.70
C TRP A 48 -6.45 -12.88 -0.21
N ARG A 49 -5.11 -13.04 -0.13
CA ARG A 49 -4.35 -14.06 -0.81
C ARG A 49 -4.16 -15.29 0.06
N GLU A 50 -4.20 -16.44 -0.56
CA GLU A 50 -3.82 -17.69 0.07
C GLU A 50 -2.31 -17.67 0.38
N PRO A 51 -1.89 -18.05 1.59
CA PRO A 51 -0.48 -18.10 1.96
C PRO A 51 0.17 -19.37 1.41
N HIS A 52 0.69 -19.34 0.20
CA HIS A 52 1.15 -20.50 -0.57
C HIS A 52 2.57 -20.97 -0.28
N MET A 53 3.20 -20.67 0.86
CA MET A 53 4.63 -20.87 0.87
C MET A 53 5.16 -21.78 1.94
N ASP A 54 5.74 -22.86 1.47
CA ASP A 54 6.56 -23.75 2.28
C ASP A 54 8.07 -23.41 2.21
N THR A 55 8.50 -22.62 1.22
CA THR A 55 9.90 -22.21 1.02
C THR A 55 10.03 -20.71 0.70
N LEU A 56 11.05 -20.06 1.27
CA LEU A 56 11.44 -18.70 0.91
C LEU A 56 12.46 -18.75 -0.23
N GLU A 57 12.03 -18.41 -1.42
CA GLU A 57 12.94 -18.13 -2.52
C GLU A 57 13.08 -16.61 -2.67
N LEU A 58 14.26 -16.08 -2.40
CA LEU A 58 14.54 -14.67 -2.60
C LEU A 58 14.58 -14.36 -4.08
N THR A 59 13.69 -13.50 -4.53
CA THR A 59 13.68 -13.00 -5.91
C THR A 59 14.78 -11.97 -6.10
N ASN A 60 15.60 -12.16 -7.12
CA ASN A 60 16.66 -11.25 -7.52
C ASN A 60 16.48 -10.75 -8.96
N GLN A 61 15.25 -10.55 -9.39
CA GLN A 61 14.93 -10.03 -10.73
C GLN A 61 15.55 -8.65 -10.93
N ASP A 62 15.99 -8.34 -12.15
CA ASP A 62 16.56 -7.03 -12.48
C ASP A 62 15.53 -5.91 -12.26
N PRO A 63 15.85 -4.84 -11.50
CA PRO A 63 14.91 -3.76 -11.19
C PRO A 63 14.38 -3.02 -12.41
N LYS A 64 15.23 -2.84 -13.44
CA LYS A 64 14.84 -2.17 -14.68
C LYS A 64 13.86 -3.02 -15.47
N GLU A 65 14.14 -4.31 -15.60
CA GLU A 65 13.24 -5.26 -16.23
C GLU A 65 11.90 -5.30 -15.49
N LEU A 66 11.95 -5.44 -14.15
CA LEU A 66 10.76 -5.48 -13.29
C LEU A 66 9.89 -4.22 -13.48
N LEU A 67 10.50 -3.04 -13.48
CA LEU A 67 9.78 -1.78 -13.65
C LEU A 67 9.15 -1.68 -15.04
N TYR A 68 9.94 -1.96 -16.08
CA TYR A 68 9.50 -1.81 -17.46
C TYR A 68 8.39 -2.80 -17.81
N GLU A 69 8.52 -4.06 -17.38
CA GLU A 69 7.45 -5.05 -17.54
C GLU A 69 6.21 -4.71 -16.72
N SER A 70 6.39 -4.11 -15.54
CA SER A 70 5.25 -3.62 -14.75
C SER A 70 4.48 -2.50 -15.46
N VAL A 71 5.17 -1.56 -16.08
CA VAL A 71 4.56 -0.49 -16.87
C VAL A 71 3.88 -1.06 -18.12
N ARG A 72 4.53 -1.97 -18.86
CA ARG A 72 3.91 -2.66 -20.00
C ARG A 72 2.64 -3.40 -19.59
N ALA A 73 2.69 -4.14 -18.48
CA ALA A 73 1.53 -4.86 -17.97
C ALA A 73 0.39 -3.90 -17.55
N GLN A 74 0.70 -2.78 -16.88
CA GLN A 74 -0.29 -1.75 -16.53
C GLN A 74 -0.96 -1.20 -17.78
N ARG A 75 -0.20 -0.81 -18.79
CA ARG A 75 -0.70 -0.29 -20.06
C ARG A 75 -1.61 -1.30 -20.76
N ARG A 76 -1.19 -2.56 -20.84
CA ARG A 76 -2.00 -3.66 -21.40
C ARG A 76 -3.33 -3.82 -20.67
N LEU A 77 -3.30 -3.78 -19.33
CA LEU A 77 -4.51 -3.86 -18.51
C LEU A 77 -5.46 -2.67 -18.68
N LEU A 78 -4.93 -1.52 -19.11
CA LEU A 78 -5.70 -0.30 -19.36
C LEU A 78 -6.14 -0.13 -20.83
N SER A 79 -5.66 -0.96 -21.77
CA SER A 79 -5.93 -0.82 -23.20
C SER A 79 -7.42 -0.78 -23.53
N GLY A 80 -8.23 -1.68 -22.94
CA GLY A 80 -9.67 -1.73 -23.17
C GLY A 80 -10.47 -0.49 -22.74
N PHE A 81 -9.90 0.36 -21.87
CA PHE A 81 -10.55 1.61 -21.47
C PHE A 81 -10.46 2.71 -22.54
N GLY A 82 -9.48 2.63 -23.46
CA GLY A 82 -9.28 3.64 -24.51
C GLY A 82 -10.41 3.72 -25.52
N GLY A 83 -11.16 2.63 -25.73
CA GLY A 83 -12.35 2.59 -26.60
C GLY A 83 -13.68 2.81 -25.86
N ASN A 84 -13.66 3.01 -24.54
CA ASN A 84 -14.86 3.18 -23.76
C ASN A 84 -15.34 4.66 -23.78
N PRO A 85 -16.56 4.96 -24.31
CA PRO A 85 -17.04 6.35 -24.43
C PRO A 85 -17.25 7.07 -23.10
N LYS A 86 -17.27 6.33 -21.98
CA LYS A 86 -17.34 6.92 -20.62
C LYS A 86 -16.00 7.40 -20.09
N VAL A 87 -14.89 7.06 -20.77
CA VAL A 87 -13.54 7.40 -20.31
C VAL A 87 -13.02 8.57 -21.13
N PRO A 88 -12.75 9.73 -20.52
CA PRO A 88 -12.12 10.84 -21.22
C PRO A 88 -10.77 10.41 -21.78
N ARG A 89 -10.56 10.67 -23.08
CA ARG A 89 -9.36 10.22 -23.79
C ARG A 89 -8.07 10.74 -23.16
N GLU A 90 -8.04 12.00 -22.76
CA GLU A 90 -6.88 12.62 -22.11
C GLU A 90 -6.52 11.90 -20.80
N LYS A 91 -7.54 11.57 -20.01
CA LYS A 91 -7.35 10.83 -18.74
C LYS A 91 -6.84 9.42 -18.97
N TRP A 92 -7.32 8.75 -20.04
CA TRP A 92 -6.79 7.44 -20.43
C TRP A 92 -5.34 7.53 -20.90
N LEU A 93 -4.98 8.54 -21.68
CA LEU A 93 -3.60 8.79 -22.12
C LEU A 93 -2.69 9.09 -20.92
N ASP A 94 -3.12 9.92 -19.97
CA ASP A 94 -2.38 10.19 -18.74
C ASP A 94 -2.16 8.91 -17.92
N ALA A 95 -3.17 8.03 -17.83
CA ALA A 95 -3.09 6.75 -17.11
C ALA A 95 -2.07 5.75 -17.70
N GLN A 96 -1.62 5.95 -18.97
CA GLN A 96 -0.57 5.13 -19.56
C GLN A 96 0.81 5.42 -18.95
N ASN A 97 0.95 6.57 -18.26
CA ASN A 97 2.19 7.01 -17.64
C ASN A 97 2.01 7.05 -16.12
N PRO A 98 2.27 5.93 -15.41
CA PRO A 98 2.10 5.88 -13.97
C PRO A 98 3.01 6.89 -13.27
N LYS A 99 2.42 7.67 -12.34
CA LYS A 99 3.12 8.64 -11.48
C LYS A 99 3.29 8.14 -10.06
N HIS A 100 2.60 7.06 -9.72
CA HIS A 100 2.62 6.49 -8.38
C HIS A 100 2.77 4.97 -8.46
N VAL A 101 3.72 4.42 -7.71
CA VAL A 101 3.94 2.98 -7.60
C VAL A 101 3.56 2.52 -6.20
N ALA A 102 2.50 1.73 -6.09
CA ALA A 102 2.12 1.09 -4.84
C ALA A 102 2.72 -0.32 -4.78
N ILE A 103 3.79 -0.48 -4.01
CA ILE A 103 4.47 -1.77 -3.75
C ILE A 103 3.72 -2.47 -2.63
N SER A 104 2.55 -3.03 -2.94
CA SER A 104 1.58 -3.43 -1.93
C SER A 104 0.57 -4.49 -2.40
N LEU A 105 0.81 -5.12 -3.55
CA LEU A 105 -0.19 -6.01 -4.14
C LEU A 105 -0.27 -7.33 -3.40
N ASN A 106 0.86 -7.96 -3.12
CA ASN A 106 0.99 -9.27 -2.50
C ASN A 106 2.41 -9.51 -2.01
N GLY A 107 2.59 -10.45 -1.06
CA GLY A 107 3.88 -10.81 -0.51
C GLY A 107 4.46 -9.73 0.43
N GLU A 108 5.68 -9.96 0.89
CA GLU A 108 6.43 -9.02 1.71
C GLU A 108 7.58 -8.42 0.89
N PRO A 109 7.47 -7.15 0.48
CA PRO A 109 8.43 -6.56 -0.45
C PRO A 109 9.86 -6.45 0.08
N THR A 110 10.08 -6.44 1.40
CA THR A 110 11.43 -6.44 1.99
C THR A 110 12.20 -7.75 1.76
N LEU A 111 11.55 -8.77 1.21
CA LEU A 111 12.22 -10.00 0.73
C LEU A 111 12.86 -9.83 -0.66
N TYR A 112 12.59 -8.72 -1.35
CA TYR A 112 13.26 -8.41 -2.61
C TYR A 112 14.61 -7.77 -2.36
N THR A 113 15.69 -8.46 -2.73
CA THR A 113 17.06 -8.06 -2.38
C THR A 113 17.51 -6.75 -3.03
N ARG A 114 16.90 -6.37 -4.15
CA ARG A 114 17.20 -5.13 -4.89
C ARG A 114 16.11 -4.06 -4.75
N LEU A 115 15.43 -4.04 -3.60
CA LEU A 115 14.28 -3.14 -3.35
C LEU A 115 14.68 -1.65 -3.44
N ALA A 116 15.85 -1.27 -2.88
CA ALA A 116 16.34 0.10 -2.93
C ALA A 116 16.62 0.55 -4.37
N GLU A 117 17.27 -0.29 -5.18
CA GLU A 117 17.53 -0.01 -6.60
C GLU A 117 16.22 0.14 -7.40
N TYR A 118 15.21 -0.68 -7.10
CA TYR A 118 13.90 -0.57 -7.75
C TYR A 118 13.20 0.75 -7.41
N MET A 119 13.25 1.17 -6.14
CA MET A 119 12.67 2.45 -5.71
C MET A 119 13.42 3.64 -6.30
N ASP A 120 14.75 3.60 -6.32
CA ASP A 120 15.59 4.62 -6.95
C ASP A 120 15.25 4.79 -8.44
N LEU A 121 15.10 3.66 -9.15
CA LEU A 121 14.70 3.68 -10.55
C LEU A 121 13.30 4.27 -10.75
N CYS A 122 12.35 3.96 -9.88
CA CYS A 122 11.02 4.60 -9.91
C CYS A 122 11.13 6.12 -9.71
N HIS A 123 11.93 6.58 -8.74
CA HIS A 123 12.13 8.00 -8.47
C HIS A 123 12.78 8.71 -9.66
N LYS A 124 13.79 8.10 -10.30
CA LYS A 124 14.42 8.63 -11.53
C LYS A 124 13.43 8.79 -12.68
N HIS A 125 12.39 7.97 -12.75
CA HIS A 125 11.30 8.10 -13.70
C HIS A 125 10.17 9.05 -13.24
N GLY A 126 10.38 9.84 -12.20
CA GLY A 126 9.39 10.80 -11.68
C GLY A 126 8.19 10.14 -10.98
N MET A 127 8.35 8.90 -10.51
CA MET A 127 7.28 8.19 -9.83
C MET A 127 7.49 8.18 -8.32
N THR A 128 6.42 8.44 -7.56
CA THR A 128 6.44 8.19 -6.11
C THR A 128 6.36 6.71 -5.82
N THR A 129 7.00 6.27 -4.75
CA THR A 129 6.92 4.90 -4.24
C THR A 129 6.20 4.85 -2.90
N MET A 130 5.19 3.99 -2.81
CA MET A 130 4.47 3.69 -1.57
C MET A 130 4.79 2.24 -1.19
N LEU A 131 5.78 2.06 -0.33
CA LEU A 131 6.19 0.74 0.15
C LEU A 131 5.29 0.31 1.31
N VAL A 132 4.66 -0.84 1.20
CA VAL A 132 3.84 -1.43 2.28
C VAL A 132 4.52 -2.69 2.77
N THR A 133 4.96 -2.70 4.02
CA THR A 133 5.63 -3.82 4.66
C THR A 133 4.90 -4.27 5.92
N ASN A 134 5.08 -5.54 6.29
CA ASN A 134 4.63 -6.07 7.57
C ASN A 134 5.56 -5.72 8.75
N GLY A 135 6.67 -5.04 8.47
CA GLY A 135 7.59 -4.54 9.49
C GLY A 135 8.45 -5.58 10.20
N THR A 136 8.49 -6.83 9.74
CA THR A 136 9.24 -7.89 10.44
C THR A 136 10.71 -8.02 10.01
N PHE A 137 11.20 -7.12 9.14
CA PHE A 137 12.57 -7.09 8.65
C PHE A 137 13.25 -5.73 8.92
N PRO A 138 13.44 -5.32 10.20
CA PRO A 138 14.01 -4.01 10.55
C PRO A 138 15.38 -3.76 9.93
N LYS A 139 16.25 -4.78 9.87
CA LYS A 139 17.59 -4.65 9.27
C LYS A 139 17.57 -4.35 7.77
N VAL A 140 16.52 -4.75 7.06
CA VAL A 140 16.36 -4.41 5.64
C VAL A 140 16.00 -2.93 5.53
N LEU A 141 15.03 -2.46 6.32
CA LEU A 141 14.61 -1.05 6.32
C LEU A 141 15.76 -0.11 6.73
N GLU A 142 16.54 -0.50 7.74
CA GLU A 142 17.71 0.25 8.22
C GLU A 142 18.81 0.44 7.15
N ARG A 143 18.93 -0.52 6.22
CA ARG A 143 19.99 -0.56 5.20
C ARG A 143 19.54 -0.11 3.81
N LEU A 144 18.33 0.43 3.67
CA LEU A 144 17.87 0.94 2.39
C LEU A 144 18.61 2.22 2.03
N ASP A 145 19.48 2.18 1.02
CA ASP A 145 20.15 3.36 0.48
C ASP A 145 19.17 4.35 -0.17
N THR A 146 18.03 3.84 -0.67
CA THR A 146 16.92 4.64 -1.17
C THR A 146 15.67 4.30 -0.40
N LEU A 147 15.12 5.27 0.32
CA LEU A 147 13.86 5.15 1.03
C LEU A 147 12.66 5.40 0.09
N PRO A 148 11.47 4.79 0.35
CA PRO A 148 10.28 5.09 -0.41
C PRO A 148 9.83 6.54 -0.19
N THR A 149 9.06 7.09 -1.12
CA THR A 149 8.41 8.40 -0.91
C THR A 149 7.45 8.38 0.28
N GLN A 150 6.84 7.23 0.54
CA GLN A 150 5.99 6.98 1.71
C GLN A 150 6.09 5.52 2.14
N LEU A 151 6.50 5.29 3.38
CA LEU A 151 6.58 3.99 4.01
C LEU A 151 5.29 3.69 4.78
N TYR A 152 4.67 2.57 4.45
CA TYR A 152 3.55 2.03 5.22
C TYR A 152 4.02 0.83 6.03
N VAL A 153 3.86 0.90 7.33
CA VAL A 153 4.03 -0.26 8.20
C VAL A 153 2.65 -0.76 8.63
N SER A 154 2.39 -2.04 8.38
CA SER A 154 1.15 -2.69 8.80
C SER A 154 1.22 -3.00 10.28
N VAL A 155 0.54 -2.18 11.10
CA VAL A 155 0.39 -2.35 12.55
C VAL A 155 -0.97 -3.01 12.81
N ASP A 156 -1.07 -4.32 12.54
CA ASP A 156 -2.35 -5.03 12.51
C ASP A 156 -2.69 -5.72 13.84
N ALA A 157 -1.76 -5.67 14.79
CA ALA A 157 -1.92 -6.22 16.13
C ALA A 157 -1.35 -5.27 17.18
N PRO A 158 -2.06 -5.06 18.31
CA PRO A 158 -1.64 -4.15 19.36
C PRO A 158 -0.63 -4.79 20.35
N ASN A 159 -0.48 -6.12 20.34
CA ASN A 159 0.40 -6.87 21.22
C ASN A 159 0.78 -8.23 20.61
N LYS A 160 1.74 -8.91 21.24
CA LYS A 160 2.29 -10.18 20.76
C LYS A 160 1.26 -11.30 20.65
N GLU A 161 0.30 -11.38 21.56
CA GLU A 161 -0.74 -12.41 21.54
C GLU A 161 -1.63 -12.25 20.31
N VAL A 162 -2.15 -11.04 20.09
CA VAL A 162 -2.96 -10.73 18.91
C VAL A 162 -2.14 -10.87 17.63
N PHE A 163 -0.85 -10.48 17.64
CA PHE A 163 0.04 -10.63 16.49
C PHE A 163 0.17 -12.10 16.08
N ASN A 164 0.43 -12.99 17.03
CA ASN A 164 0.56 -14.41 16.74
C ASN A 164 -0.74 -15.02 16.23
N ASN A 165 -1.89 -14.59 16.75
CA ASN A 165 -3.20 -15.10 16.33
C ASN A 165 -3.65 -14.54 14.99
N VAL A 166 -3.35 -13.28 14.68
CA VAL A 166 -3.82 -12.57 13.50
C VAL A 166 -2.82 -12.64 12.35
N CYS A 167 -1.54 -12.33 12.62
CA CYS A 167 -0.51 -12.28 11.60
C CYS A 167 0.14 -13.64 11.31
N ARG A 168 0.10 -14.58 12.26
CA ARG A 168 0.54 -15.97 12.12
C ARG A 168 1.95 -16.11 11.50
N PRO A 169 3.02 -15.76 12.22
CA PRO A 169 4.39 -15.93 11.72
C PRO A 169 4.70 -17.38 11.33
N LYS A 170 5.30 -17.59 10.15
CA LYS A 170 5.59 -18.94 9.65
C LYS A 170 6.95 -19.49 10.08
N TRP A 171 8.00 -18.71 9.93
CA TRP A 171 9.37 -19.21 10.10
C TRP A 171 10.16 -18.52 11.19
N ASN A 172 9.62 -17.49 11.81
CA ASN A 172 10.34 -16.72 12.81
C ASN A 172 9.51 -16.54 14.07
N SER A 173 9.84 -17.30 15.10
CA SER A 173 9.22 -17.19 16.45
C SER A 173 9.45 -15.82 17.10
N ARG A 174 10.42 -15.02 16.58
CA ARG A 174 10.73 -13.67 17.05
C ARG A 174 10.16 -12.58 16.12
N ALA A 175 9.18 -12.90 15.30
CA ALA A 175 8.62 -11.93 14.36
C ALA A 175 8.03 -10.69 15.05
N TRP A 176 7.40 -10.87 16.23
CA TRP A 176 6.91 -9.75 17.04
C TRP A 176 8.06 -8.86 17.51
N GLU A 177 9.13 -9.42 18.05
CA GLU A 177 10.29 -8.65 18.51
C GLU A 177 11.02 -7.95 17.34
N GLN A 178 11.01 -8.53 16.15
CA GLN A 178 11.52 -7.84 14.96
C GLN A 178 10.59 -6.68 14.54
N PHE A 179 9.28 -6.89 14.60
CA PHE A 179 8.29 -5.85 14.38
C PHE A 179 8.46 -4.68 15.38
N GLU A 180 8.64 -4.96 16.68
CA GLU A 180 8.90 -3.91 17.67
C GLU A 180 10.17 -3.11 17.36
N LYS A 181 11.24 -3.77 16.90
CA LYS A 181 12.47 -3.09 16.46
C LYS A 181 12.20 -2.19 15.23
N THR A 182 11.32 -2.61 14.35
CA THR A 182 10.89 -1.71 13.25
C THR A 182 10.16 -0.50 13.80
N ILE A 183 9.22 -0.68 14.73
CA ILE A 183 8.51 0.44 15.38
C ILE A 183 9.51 1.45 15.98
N ASP A 184 10.52 0.98 16.70
CA ASP A 184 11.54 1.84 17.31
C ASP A 184 12.50 2.47 16.28
N LEU A 185 12.67 1.87 15.10
CA LEU A 185 13.49 2.37 14.00
C LEU A 185 12.82 3.52 13.25
N LEU A 186 11.47 3.49 13.12
CA LEU A 186 10.73 4.40 12.25
C LEU A 186 11.06 5.89 12.46
N PRO A 187 11.19 6.41 13.69
CA PRO A 187 11.48 7.85 13.90
C PRO A 187 12.83 8.30 13.34
N SER A 188 13.75 7.36 13.06
CA SER A 188 15.08 7.65 12.51
C SER A 188 15.13 7.64 10.98
N LEU A 189 14.07 7.21 10.31
CA LEU A 189 14.02 7.11 8.86
C LEU A 189 13.57 8.45 8.23
N ASP A 190 14.37 9.00 7.33
CA ASP A 190 14.04 10.24 6.61
C ASP A 190 13.07 9.94 5.46
N THR A 191 11.89 9.50 5.81
CA THR A 191 10.79 9.26 4.89
C THR A 191 9.45 9.50 5.57
N ARG A 192 8.43 9.67 4.79
CA ARG A 192 7.06 9.88 5.27
C ARG A 192 6.47 8.54 5.72
N ILE A 193 6.06 8.46 6.98
CA ILE A 193 5.66 7.22 7.64
C ILE A 193 4.16 7.17 7.87
N VAL A 194 3.56 6.04 7.54
CA VAL A 194 2.17 5.71 7.82
C VAL A 194 2.10 4.40 8.61
N CYS A 195 1.62 4.45 9.85
CA CYS A 195 1.16 3.27 10.56
C CYS A 195 -0.26 2.93 10.08
N ARG A 196 -0.43 1.76 9.48
CA ARG A 196 -1.75 1.31 9.03
C ARG A 196 -2.27 0.21 9.91
N HIS A 197 -3.40 0.45 10.55
CA HIS A 197 -4.12 -0.57 11.30
C HIS A 197 -5.14 -1.28 10.41
N THR A 198 -5.10 -2.61 10.34
CA THR A 198 -6.19 -3.39 9.79
C THR A 198 -7.11 -3.81 10.94
N LEU A 199 -8.22 -3.10 11.07
CA LEU A 199 -9.15 -3.26 12.20
C LEU A 199 -10.18 -4.33 11.92
N MET A 200 -10.32 -5.25 12.88
CA MET A 200 -11.23 -6.40 12.82
C MET A 200 -12.11 -6.42 14.06
N LYS A 201 -13.42 -6.31 13.85
CA LYS A 201 -14.42 -6.30 14.91
C LYS A 201 -14.38 -7.61 15.71
N GLY A 202 -14.41 -7.51 17.04
CA GLY A 202 -14.30 -8.66 17.95
C GLY A 202 -12.89 -9.21 18.14
N ILE A 203 -11.87 -8.67 17.46
CA ILE A 203 -10.51 -9.20 17.49
C ILE A 203 -9.51 -8.18 18.04
N ASN A 204 -9.40 -6.98 17.43
CA ASN A 204 -8.37 -6.02 17.79
C ASN A 204 -8.90 -4.59 18.03
N MET A 205 -10.19 -4.43 18.32
CA MET A 205 -10.82 -3.11 18.45
C MET A 205 -11.34 -2.78 19.87
N SER A 206 -10.96 -3.55 20.92
CA SER A 206 -11.36 -3.23 22.29
C SER A 206 -10.64 -1.98 22.83
N ASP A 207 -11.18 -1.36 23.87
CA ASP A 207 -10.55 -0.17 24.48
C ASP A 207 -9.12 -0.46 24.94
N LYS A 208 -8.86 -1.64 25.51
CA LYS A 208 -7.49 -2.09 25.85
C LYS A 208 -6.58 -2.17 24.60
N HIS A 209 -7.11 -2.63 23.49
CA HIS A 209 -6.34 -2.70 22.24
C HIS A 209 -6.05 -1.30 21.68
N ILE A 210 -6.97 -0.36 21.84
CA ILE A 210 -6.76 1.05 21.42
C ILE A 210 -5.60 1.66 22.19
N GLU A 211 -5.52 1.47 23.51
CA GLU A 211 -4.41 1.94 24.33
C GLU A 211 -3.07 1.34 23.90
N GLN A 212 -3.06 0.04 23.57
CA GLN A 212 -1.86 -0.66 23.12
C GLN A 212 -1.43 -0.22 21.71
N PHE A 213 -2.37 0.00 20.77
CA PHE A 213 -2.06 0.60 19.48
C PHE A 213 -1.50 2.01 19.62
N ALA A 214 -2.10 2.83 20.49
CA ALA A 214 -1.61 4.18 20.73
C ALA A 214 -0.17 4.16 21.31
N ALA A 215 0.16 3.20 22.14
CA ALA A 215 1.52 3.03 22.67
C ALA A 215 2.53 2.69 21.54
N LEU A 216 2.16 1.83 20.59
CA LEU A 216 3.00 1.52 19.42
C LEU A 216 3.14 2.75 18.50
N ASP A 217 2.04 3.45 18.23
CA ASP A 217 2.04 4.65 17.36
C ASP A 217 2.87 5.78 17.99
N ASN A 218 2.85 5.94 19.32
CA ASN A 218 3.68 6.94 20.01
C ASN A 218 5.18 6.60 19.96
N ARG A 219 5.54 5.31 19.93
CA ARG A 219 6.94 4.85 19.73
C ARG A 219 7.36 5.06 18.27
N ALA A 220 6.48 4.74 17.34
CA ALA A 220 6.73 4.86 15.90
C ALA A 220 6.77 6.31 15.40
N ASP A 221 6.12 7.22 16.10
CA ASP A 221 5.93 8.64 15.76
C ASP A 221 5.65 8.89 14.27
N PRO A 222 4.62 8.24 13.67
CA PRO A 222 4.37 8.36 12.24
C PRO A 222 3.77 9.72 11.88
N ASP A 223 3.96 10.14 10.62
CA ASP A 223 3.25 11.30 10.05
C ASP A 223 1.73 11.08 10.06
N PHE A 224 1.31 9.83 9.79
CA PHE A 224 -0.10 9.46 9.73
C PHE A 224 -0.37 8.09 10.31
N ILE A 225 -1.56 7.96 10.89
CA ILE A 225 -2.17 6.68 11.26
C ILE A 225 -3.38 6.48 10.35
N GLU A 226 -3.42 5.38 9.59
CA GLU A 226 -4.57 4.96 8.80
C GLU A 226 -5.34 3.87 9.53
N ASN A 227 -6.45 4.21 10.16
CA ASN A 227 -7.37 3.22 10.75
C ASN A 227 -8.29 2.68 9.65
N LYS A 228 -8.02 1.47 9.19
CA LYS A 228 -8.69 0.88 8.03
C LYS A 228 -9.42 -0.41 8.41
N GLY A 229 -10.71 -0.47 8.09
CA GLY A 229 -11.51 -1.68 8.31
C GLY A 229 -11.08 -2.84 7.42
N TYR A 230 -11.01 -4.02 8.02
CA TYR A 230 -10.92 -5.29 7.33
C TYR A 230 -12.04 -5.44 6.28
N VAL A 231 -11.75 -6.16 5.21
CA VAL A 231 -12.69 -6.45 4.13
C VAL A 231 -12.81 -7.96 3.96
N PHE A 232 -14.03 -8.50 4.09
CA PHE A 232 -14.33 -9.91 3.91
C PHE A 232 -14.23 -10.32 2.44
N VAL A 233 -13.03 -10.67 1.98
CA VAL A 233 -12.71 -10.95 0.58
C VAL A 233 -11.59 -11.97 0.42
N GLY A 234 -11.66 -12.79 -0.64
CA GLY A 234 -10.63 -13.76 -0.98
C GLY A 234 -10.45 -14.82 0.11
N HIS A 235 -9.21 -15.26 0.32
CA HIS A 235 -8.86 -16.32 1.28
C HIS A 235 -9.17 -15.95 2.74
N SER A 236 -9.22 -14.67 3.09
CA SER A 236 -9.60 -14.26 4.45
C SER A 236 -10.97 -14.82 4.89
N ARG A 237 -11.85 -15.21 3.95
CA ARG A 237 -13.15 -15.82 4.22
C ARG A 237 -13.08 -17.20 4.87
N GLU A 238 -11.94 -17.87 4.76
CA GLU A 238 -11.69 -19.16 5.39
C GLU A 238 -11.27 -19.01 6.86
N ASN A 239 -10.80 -17.82 7.25
CA ASN A 239 -10.29 -17.54 8.59
C ASN A 239 -11.21 -16.62 9.41
N LEU A 240 -12.00 -15.79 8.75
CA LEU A 240 -12.81 -14.74 9.36
C LEU A 240 -14.22 -14.77 8.78
N SER A 241 -15.16 -14.12 9.47
CA SER A 241 -16.54 -13.94 9.03
C SER A 241 -16.80 -12.51 8.56
N ALA A 242 -17.95 -12.29 7.92
CA ALA A 242 -18.41 -10.94 7.56
C ALA A 242 -18.66 -10.06 8.80
N GLU A 243 -18.93 -10.65 9.96
CA GLU A 243 -19.15 -9.95 11.24
C GLU A 243 -17.86 -9.31 11.76
N ASN A 244 -16.69 -9.85 11.38
CA ASN A 244 -15.40 -9.24 11.72
C ASN A 244 -15.11 -7.97 10.90
N MET A 245 -15.95 -7.66 9.90
CA MET A 245 -15.80 -6.48 9.09
C MET A 245 -16.43 -5.27 9.79
N PRO A 246 -15.64 -4.29 10.25
CA PRO A 246 -16.19 -3.12 10.92
C PRO A 246 -16.92 -2.22 9.93
N SER A 247 -17.97 -1.56 10.41
CA SER A 247 -18.63 -0.48 9.70
C SER A 247 -17.71 0.75 9.60
N HIS A 248 -18.11 1.76 8.84
CA HIS A 248 -17.39 3.03 8.83
C HIS A 248 -17.49 3.74 10.17
N ASP A 249 -18.64 3.65 10.83
CA ASP A 249 -18.88 4.27 12.13
C ASP A 249 -17.99 3.61 13.21
N ASP A 250 -17.84 2.27 13.21
CA ASP A 250 -16.89 1.57 14.09
C ASP A 250 -15.44 2.10 13.89
N ILE A 251 -15.05 2.40 12.64
CA ILE A 251 -13.72 2.97 12.33
C ILE A 251 -13.60 4.41 12.85
N MET A 252 -14.63 5.21 12.71
CA MET A 252 -14.65 6.58 13.24
C MET A 252 -14.62 6.61 14.76
N ASP A 253 -15.37 5.73 15.43
CA ASP A 253 -15.36 5.59 16.90
C ASP A 253 -13.98 5.17 17.41
N PHE A 254 -13.35 4.17 16.76
CA PHE A 254 -11.99 3.77 17.07
C PHE A 254 -11.02 4.95 16.89
N SER A 255 -11.14 5.68 15.80
CA SER A 255 -10.26 6.81 15.47
C SER A 255 -10.45 7.98 16.45
N ALA A 256 -11.67 8.23 16.92
CA ALA A 256 -11.96 9.25 17.92
C ALA A 256 -11.32 8.94 19.28
N LYS A 257 -11.16 7.65 19.61
CA LYS A 257 -10.54 7.20 20.86
C LYS A 257 -9.01 7.18 20.79
N ILE A 258 -8.41 6.77 19.64
CA ILE A 258 -6.94 6.69 19.51
C ILE A 258 -6.29 8.05 19.25
N ALA A 259 -6.94 8.94 18.52
CA ALA A 259 -6.35 10.22 18.13
C ALA A 259 -5.85 11.06 19.33
N PRO A 260 -6.63 11.28 20.41
CA PRO A 260 -6.15 12.03 21.56
C PRO A 260 -5.02 11.31 22.31
N GLN A 261 -4.98 9.97 22.34
CA GLN A 261 -3.94 9.19 23.00
C GLN A 261 -2.59 9.29 22.28
N THR A 262 -2.60 9.65 21.00
CA THR A 262 -1.39 9.86 20.17
C THR A 262 -1.06 11.34 19.97
N GLY A 263 -1.77 12.27 20.67
CA GLY A 263 -1.58 13.70 20.48
C GLY A 263 -1.97 14.21 19.08
N ARG A 264 -2.72 13.41 18.32
CA ARG A 264 -3.12 13.68 16.95
C ARG A 264 -4.62 13.97 16.86
N LYS A 265 -5.11 14.28 15.66
CA LYS A 265 -6.54 14.50 15.38
C LYS A 265 -6.96 13.75 14.12
N ILE A 266 -8.25 13.47 13.99
CA ILE A 266 -8.82 12.96 12.74
C ILE A 266 -8.74 14.08 11.69
N LEU A 267 -8.03 13.83 10.61
CA LEU A 267 -7.81 14.79 9.53
C LEU A 267 -8.80 14.61 8.38
N SER A 268 -9.16 13.38 8.09
CA SER A 268 -10.05 13.01 6.97
C SER A 268 -10.53 11.58 7.13
N ASP A 269 -11.52 11.20 6.33
CA ASP A 269 -12.05 9.85 6.27
C ASP A 269 -12.48 9.48 4.85
N SER A 270 -12.74 8.21 4.62
CA SER A 270 -13.35 7.72 3.38
C SER A 270 -14.31 6.57 3.66
N LYS A 271 -15.60 6.88 3.67
CA LYS A 271 -16.68 5.90 3.92
C LYS A 271 -16.64 4.71 2.94
N PRO A 272 -16.45 4.91 1.61
CA PRO A 272 -16.38 3.79 0.67
C PRO A 272 -15.18 2.86 0.92
N SER A 273 -14.11 3.36 1.51
CA SER A 273 -12.91 2.59 1.83
C SER A 273 -12.85 2.15 3.29
N ARG A 274 -13.81 2.59 4.13
CA ARG A 274 -13.83 2.37 5.58
C ARG A 274 -12.46 2.64 6.21
N VAL A 275 -12.00 3.87 6.04
CA VAL A 275 -10.70 4.32 6.55
C VAL A 275 -10.83 5.73 7.11
N ALA A 276 -10.15 5.98 8.22
CA ALA A 276 -9.93 7.31 8.78
C ALA A 276 -8.44 7.60 8.81
N LEU A 277 -8.08 8.85 8.55
CA LEU A 277 -6.74 9.39 8.63
C LEU A 277 -6.58 10.19 9.92
N VAL A 278 -5.62 9.80 10.73
CA VAL A 278 -5.24 10.50 11.96
C VAL A 278 -3.82 11.05 11.80
N GLY A 279 -3.58 12.27 12.25
CA GLY A 279 -2.28 12.94 12.11
C GLY A 279 -2.33 14.38 12.60
N HIS A 280 -1.28 15.14 12.31
CA HIS A 280 -1.20 16.56 12.66
C HIS A 280 -1.75 17.47 11.55
N LYS A 281 -1.34 17.22 10.29
CA LYS A 281 -1.70 18.03 9.11
C LYS A 281 -1.67 17.18 7.84
N ILE A 282 -2.65 17.35 6.97
CA ILE A 282 -2.62 16.74 5.62
C ILE A 282 -1.52 17.44 4.79
N THR A 283 -0.67 16.62 4.18
CA THR A 283 0.34 17.06 3.22
C THR A 283 0.27 16.20 1.97
N PRO A 284 0.34 16.77 0.76
CA PRO A 284 0.43 15.98 -0.47
C PRO A 284 1.71 15.12 -0.49
N ILE A 285 1.65 13.99 -1.20
CA ILE A 285 2.85 13.20 -1.43
C ILE A 285 3.75 13.94 -2.44
N PRO A 286 5.04 14.15 -2.14
CA PRO A 286 5.95 14.82 -3.07
C PRO A 286 6.21 13.92 -4.28
N ILE A 287 6.07 14.48 -5.49
CA ILE A 287 6.37 13.77 -6.74
C ILE A 287 7.82 14.12 -7.12
N PRO A 288 8.71 13.12 -7.31
CA PRO A 288 10.08 13.39 -7.74
C PRO A 288 10.11 13.98 -9.16
N GLU A 289 11.07 14.87 -9.41
CA GLU A 289 11.34 15.34 -10.77
C GLU A 289 12.02 14.23 -11.57
N PRO A 290 11.52 13.91 -12.80
CA PRO A 290 12.08 12.86 -13.60
C PRO A 290 13.47 13.23 -14.13
N THR A 291 14.42 12.33 -13.99
CA THR A 291 15.76 12.39 -14.59
C THR A 291 15.94 11.34 -15.69
N MET A 292 14.98 10.42 -15.82
CA MET A 292 14.93 9.38 -16.84
C MET A 292 13.53 9.32 -17.45
N PHE A 293 13.46 8.89 -18.71
CA PHE A 293 12.21 8.67 -19.42
C PHE A 293 12.12 7.23 -19.90
N PHE A 294 10.89 6.73 -19.99
CA PHE A 294 10.67 5.41 -20.57
C PHE A 294 10.99 5.45 -22.08
N PRO A 295 11.57 4.36 -22.62
CA PRO A 295 11.77 4.24 -24.08
C PRO A 295 10.44 4.32 -24.83
N ASP A 296 10.46 4.89 -26.02
CA ASP A 296 9.28 5.04 -26.90
C ASP A 296 8.69 3.66 -27.28
N ASP A 297 9.52 2.62 -27.36
CA ASP A 297 9.16 1.25 -27.71
C ASP A 297 8.65 0.41 -26.55
N LEU A 298 8.43 1.00 -25.38
CA LEU A 298 7.97 0.26 -24.18
C LEU A 298 6.53 -0.29 -24.31
N GLY A 299 6.08 -0.61 -25.53
CA GLY A 299 4.78 -1.24 -25.79
C GLY A 299 3.59 -0.32 -25.52
N ILE A 300 3.79 0.97 -25.67
CA ILE A 300 2.70 1.93 -25.75
C ILE A 300 2.14 1.84 -27.15
N ALA A 301 0.81 1.92 -27.27
CA ALA A 301 0.26 2.53 -28.46
C ALA A 301 0.98 3.88 -28.61
N PRO A 302 1.63 4.18 -29.74
CA PRO A 302 2.30 5.44 -29.96
C PRO A 302 1.33 6.56 -29.58
N PRO A 303 1.81 7.75 -29.17
CA PRO A 303 0.94 8.90 -28.99
C PRO A 303 0.14 8.99 -30.27
N VAL A 304 -1.18 8.78 -30.19
CA VAL A 304 -2.01 8.58 -31.40
C VAL A 304 -1.99 9.88 -32.17
N LYS A 305 -1.02 9.99 -33.05
CA LYS A 305 -1.15 10.83 -34.21
C LYS A 305 -2.20 10.15 -35.08
N HIS A 306 -3.45 10.52 -34.87
CA HIS A 306 -4.59 10.22 -35.75
C HIS A 306 -4.72 8.74 -36.18
N LEU A 307 -5.34 7.90 -35.36
CA LEU A 307 -6.08 6.78 -35.94
C LEU A 307 -7.27 7.34 -36.70
N PRO A 308 -7.45 7.00 -37.97
CA PRO A 308 -8.68 7.38 -38.68
C PRO A 308 -9.86 6.78 -37.94
N ILE A 309 -10.87 7.57 -37.66
CA ILE A 309 -12.16 7.11 -37.18
C ILE A 309 -12.71 6.22 -38.30
N ILE A 310 -12.74 4.91 -38.06
CA ILE A 310 -13.50 3.99 -38.90
C ILE A 310 -14.96 4.34 -38.60
N GLN A 311 -15.60 4.98 -39.60
CA GLN A 311 -17.05 5.25 -39.60
C GLN A 311 -17.82 3.93 -39.70
#